data_fe0221553c2aae616369f00ddc5ee49f
#
_entry.id   fe0221553c2aae616369f00ddc5ee49f
#
_cell.length_a   1.000
_cell.length_b   1.000
_cell.length_c   1.000
_cell.angle_alpha   90.00
_cell.angle_beta   90.00
_cell.angle_gamma   90.00
#
_symmetry.space_group_name_H-M   'P 1'
#
loop_
_entity.id
_entity.type
_entity.pdbx_description
1 polymer ?
#
loop_
_entity_poly.entity_id
_entity_poly.type
_entity_poly.pdbx_seq_one_letter_code
_entity_poly.pdbx_strand_id
1 'polypeptide(L)'
;MTDRELFDLAVKAMDNAYVPYSHYRVGAALLSEDGRVFTGCNVENASYGGTICAERTAIVKAVSEGARKFTAIAVAGEEVDAWPCGICRQVLSEFSRDMRVICGARKTGRFTAVPLKELLPYAFGPEELA
;
A
#
# COMPACT_ATOMS: atom_id res chain seq x y z
N MET A 1 9.94 14.34 0.65
CA MET A 1 9.21 13.63 1.74
C MET A 1 10.06 12.48 2.26
N THR A 2 10.22 12.37 3.58
CA THR A 2 10.97 11.28 4.19
C THR A 2 10.08 10.04 4.35
N ASP A 3 10.73 8.89 4.56
CA ASP A 3 10.00 7.65 4.83
C ASP A 3 9.14 7.79 6.10
N ARG A 4 9.64 8.49 7.13
CA ARG A 4 8.90 8.76 8.36
C ARG A 4 7.62 9.55 8.07
N GLU A 5 7.73 10.60 7.28
CA GLU A 5 6.57 11.41 6.92
C GLU A 5 5.53 10.60 6.16
N LEU A 6 5.98 9.78 5.22
CA LEU A 6 5.07 8.93 4.43
C LEU A 6 4.40 7.88 5.32
N PHE A 7 5.17 7.25 6.22
CA PHE A 7 4.64 6.26 7.16
C PHE A 7 3.61 6.90 8.10
N ASP A 8 3.86 8.11 8.59
CA ASP A 8 2.92 8.80 9.47
C ASP A 8 1.60 9.09 8.76
N LEU A 9 1.63 9.37 7.46
CA LEU A 9 0.41 9.53 6.66
C LEU A 9 -0.35 8.21 6.52
N ALA A 10 0.36 7.09 6.39
CA ALA A 10 -0.26 5.77 6.37
C ALA A 10 -0.95 5.46 7.71
N VAL A 11 -0.31 5.79 8.82
CA VAL A 11 -0.89 5.63 10.15
C VAL A 11 -2.18 6.44 10.27
N LYS A 12 -2.15 7.69 9.82
CA LYS A 12 -3.35 8.55 9.86
C LYS A 12 -4.48 8.00 8.99
N ALA A 13 -4.15 7.42 7.85
CA ALA A 13 -5.15 6.83 6.96
C ALA A 13 -5.92 5.67 7.61
N MET A 14 -5.33 5.01 8.60
CA MET A 14 -6.00 3.92 9.32
C MET A 14 -7.30 4.36 9.99
N ASP A 15 -7.42 5.65 10.33
CA ASP A 15 -8.60 6.15 11.05
C ASP A 15 -9.89 6.01 10.24
N ASN A 16 -9.81 5.95 8.92
CA ASN A 16 -10.96 5.81 8.03
C ASN A 16 -11.25 4.36 7.63
N ALA A 17 -10.48 3.40 8.10
CA ALA A 17 -10.65 2.00 7.72
C ALA A 17 -12.04 1.48 8.10
N TYR A 18 -12.64 0.73 7.18
CA TYR A 18 -13.93 0.10 7.40
C TYR A 18 -13.71 -1.40 7.62
N VAL A 19 -13.69 -1.82 8.89
CA VAL A 19 -13.28 -3.17 9.28
C VAL A 19 -14.26 -3.82 10.26
N PRO A 20 -15.57 -3.90 9.90
CA PRO A 20 -16.57 -4.43 10.83
C PRO A 20 -16.41 -5.94 11.12
N TYR A 21 -15.65 -6.66 10.30
CA TYR A 21 -15.47 -8.10 10.42
C TYR A 21 -14.19 -8.47 11.14
N SER A 22 -13.05 -7.96 10.68
CA SER A 22 -11.75 -8.29 11.27
C SER A 22 -11.38 -7.43 12.46
N HIS A 23 -11.89 -6.20 12.53
CA HIS A 23 -11.49 -5.17 13.48
C HIS A 23 -10.01 -4.81 13.40
N TYR A 24 -9.35 -5.15 12.28
CA TYR A 24 -7.93 -4.87 12.07
C TYR A 24 -7.74 -3.79 10.99
N ARG A 25 -7.37 -2.61 11.43
CA ARG A 25 -7.18 -1.46 10.54
C ARG A 25 -5.81 -1.48 9.89
N VAL A 26 -5.77 -1.15 8.61
CA VAL A 26 -4.54 -0.95 7.86
C VAL A 26 -4.66 0.36 7.09
N GLY A 27 -3.57 1.12 7.05
CA GLY A 27 -3.50 2.35 6.28
C GLY A 27 -2.33 2.30 5.31
N ALA A 28 -2.46 3.03 4.21
CA ALA A 28 -1.41 3.14 3.21
C ALA A 28 -1.26 4.59 2.75
N ALA A 29 -0.04 4.94 2.37
CA ALA A 29 0.26 6.23 1.74
C ALA A 29 1.21 5.98 0.58
N LEU A 30 0.77 6.32 -0.63
CA LEU A 30 1.48 6.07 -1.88
C LEU A 30 2.02 7.39 -2.41
N LEU A 31 3.33 7.43 -2.67
CA LEU A 31 4.02 8.61 -3.19
C LEU A 31 4.24 8.45 -4.68
N SER A 32 3.66 9.34 -5.47
CA SER A 32 3.86 9.33 -6.90
C SER A 32 5.18 10.03 -7.26
N GLU A 33 5.67 9.77 -8.46
CA GLU A 33 6.93 10.33 -8.95
C GLU A 33 6.90 11.86 -9.00
N ASP A 34 5.72 12.46 -9.23
CA ASP A 34 5.55 13.91 -9.27
C ASP A 34 5.34 14.56 -7.90
N GLY A 35 5.44 13.78 -6.82
CA GLY A 35 5.37 14.29 -5.46
C GLY A 35 3.99 14.28 -4.82
N ARG A 36 2.94 13.85 -5.52
CA ARG A 36 1.60 13.72 -4.92
C ARG A 36 1.54 12.50 -4.01
N VAL A 37 0.77 12.60 -2.93
CA VAL A 37 0.54 11.48 -2.01
C VAL A 37 -0.93 11.07 -2.08
N PHE A 38 -1.16 9.76 -2.21
CA PHE A 38 -2.50 9.19 -2.22
C PHE A 38 -2.62 8.21 -1.07
N THR A 39 -3.56 8.46 -0.17
CA THR A 39 -3.76 7.59 0.99
C THR A 39 -4.88 6.59 0.74
N GLY A 40 -4.84 5.50 1.48
CA GLY A 40 -5.88 4.48 1.44
C GLY A 40 -5.99 3.76 2.76
N CYS A 41 -7.09 3.07 2.95
CA CYS A 41 -7.33 2.22 4.10
C CYS A 41 -8.04 0.96 3.63
N ASN A 42 -8.06 -0.08 4.47
CA ASN A 42 -8.78 -1.29 4.10
C ASN A 42 -10.28 -1.09 4.26
N VAL A 43 -11.02 -1.61 3.28
CA VAL A 43 -12.48 -1.51 3.21
C VAL A 43 -13.01 -2.92 3.04
N GLU A 44 -13.59 -3.44 4.11
CA GLU A 44 -14.12 -4.81 4.13
C GLU A 44 -15.53 -4.87 3.56
N ASN A 45 -15.93 -6.07 3.20
CA ASN A 45 -17.25 -6.31 2.62
C ASN A 45 -17.79 -7.63 3.15
N ALA A 46 -19.10 -7.73 3.30
CA ALA A 46 -19.77 -8.99 3.68
C ALA A 46 -19.45 -10.09 2.66
N SER A 47 -19.28 -9.74 1.40
CA SER A 47 -18.70 -10.62 0.40
C SER A 47 -17.16 -10.49 0.54
N TYR A 48 -16.54 -11.43 1.22
CA TYR A 48 -15.13 -11.34 1.60
C TYR A 48 -14.20 -11.10 0.39
N GLY A 49 -14.54 -11.68 -0.75
CA GLY A 49 -13.76 -11.45 -1.98
C GLY A 49 -13.83 -10.01 -2.49
N GLY A 50 -14.81 -9.22 -2.03
CA GLY A 50 -14.94 -7.81 -2.38
C GLY A 50 -14.14 -6.87 -1.49
N THR A 51 -13.47 -7.39 -0.45
CA THR A 51 -12.63 -6.58 0.43
C THR A 51 -11.45 -6.00 -0.33
N ILE A 52 -11.17 -4.71 -0.09
CA ILE A 52 -10.06 -4.00 -0.73
C ILE A 52 -9.03 -3.65 0.34
N CYS A 53 -7.79 -4.08 0.13
CA CYS A 53 -6.68 -3.75 1.01
C CYS A 53 -6.33 -2.26 0.90
N ALA A 54 -5.72 -1.72 1.95
CA ALA A 54 -5.32 -0.31 1.99
C ALA A 54 -4.44 0.09 0.81
N GLU A 55 -3.51 -0.76 0.43
CA GLU A 55 -2.59 -0.51 -0.68
C GLU A 55 -3.33 -0.38 -2.00
N ARG A 56 -4.32 -1.26 -2.25
CA ARG A 56 -5.10 -1.19 -3.49
C ARG A 56 -6.03 0.02 -3.51
N THR A 57 -6.59 0.40 -2.36
CA THR A 57 -7.36 1.63 -2.26
C THR A 57 -6.52 2.84 -2.68
N ALA A 58 -5.28 2.91 -2.18
CA ALA A 58 -4.38 4.02 -2.51
C ALA A 58 -4.00 4.02 -3.99
N ILE A 59 -3.60 2.88 -4.55
CA ILE A 59 -3.11 2.87 -5.93
C ILE A 59 -4.22 3.04 -6.97
N VAL A 60 -5.41 2.45 -6.76
CA VAL A 60 -6.49 2.66 -7.71
C VAL A 60 -7.00 4.09 -7.67
N LYS A 61 -6.99 4.73 -6.50
CA LYS A 61 -7.27 6.16 -6.37
C LYS A 61 -6.27 6.96 -7.20
N ALA A 62 -4.97 6.69 -7.01
CA ALA A 62 -3.91 7.41 -7.71
C ALA A 62 -4.02 7.24 -9.21
N VAL A 63 -4.20 6.02 -9.69
CA VAL A 63 -4.31 5.73 -11.12
C VAL A 63 -5.54 6.39 -11.72
N SER A 64 -6.66 6.39 -10.99
CA SER A 64 -7.90 7.05 -11.46
C SER A 64 -7.74 8.56 -11.55
N GLU A 65 -6.77 9.14 -10.85
CA GLU A 65 -6.47 10.57 -10.91
C GLU A 65 -5.29 10.89 -11.85
N GLY A 66 -4.85 9.92 -12.62
CA GLY A 66 -3.85 10.13 -13.68
C GLY A 66 -2.43 9.74 -13.33
N ALA A 67 -2.12 9.37 -12.10
CA ALA A 67 -0.77 8.95 -11.72
C ALA A 67 -0.46 7.56 -12.28
N ARG A 68 0.78 7.34 -12.70
CA ARG A 68 1.19 6.07 -13.32
C ARG A 68 2.51 5.52 -12.78
N LYS A 69 3.36 6.38 -12.19
CA LYS A 69 4.67 5.99 -11.67
C LYS A 69 4.81 6.40 -10.22
N PHE A 70 5.35 5.52 -9.41
CA PHE A 70 5.40 5.69 -7.96
C PHE A 70 6.79 5.39 -7.43
N THR A 71 7.20 6.12 -6.39
CA THR A 71 8.52 5.97 -5.78
C THR A 71 8.50 5.19 -4.49
N ALA A 72 7.39 5.23 -3.75
CA ALA A 72 7.28 4.53 -2.48
C ALA A 72 5.84 4.35 -2.06
N ILE A 73 5.60 3.32 -1.24
CA ILE A 73 4.33 3.14 -0.53
C ILE A 73 4.65 2.80 0.93
N ALA A 74 3.99 3.47 1.86
CA ALA A 74 4.04 3.12 3.27
C ALA A 74 2.77 2.38 3.64
N VAL A 75 2.89 1.32 4.45
CA VAL A 75 1.78 0.51 4.90
C VAL A 75 1.90 0.33 6.41
N ALA A 76 0.84 0.68 7.13
CA ALA A 76 0.81 0.62 8.59
C ALA A 76 -0.32 -0.29 9.07
N GLY A 77 0.02 -1.27 9.90
CA GLY A 77 -0.95 -2.08 10.62
C GLY A 77 -1.08 -1.62 12.06
N GLU A 78 -2.00 -2.20 12.82
CA GLU A 78 -2.22 -1.83 14.22
C GLU A 78 -1.07 -2.26 15.12
N GLU A 79 -0.81 -3.56 15.19
CA GLU A 79 0.13 -4.14 16.16
C GLU A 79 1.34 -4.79 15.52
N VAL A 80 1.20 -5.35 14.32
CA VAL A 80 2.29 -6.02 13.60
C VAL A 80 2.54 -5.32 12.28
N ASP A 81 3.74 -5.49 11.74
CA ASP A 81 4.11 -4.92 10.45
C ASP A 81 3.17 -5.44 9.37
N ALA A 82 2.55 -4.51 8.64
CA ALA A 82 1.58 -4.85 7.62
C ALA A 82 2.28 -4.97 6.26
N TRP A 83 2.79 -6.16 5.96
CA TRP A 83 3.35 -6.43 4.63
C TRP A 83 2.21 -6.62 3.63
N PRO A 84 2.32 -6.10 2.40
CA PRO A 84 1.25 -6.23 1.41
C PRO A 84 1.02 -7.70 1.05
N CYS A 85 -0.24 -8.08 0.89
CA CYS A 85 -0.61 -9.43 0.45
C CYS A 85 -0.18 -9.65 -1.01
N GLY A 86 -0.26 -10.90 -1.48
CA GLY A 86 0.16 -11.23 -2.83
C GLY A 86 -0.55 -10.46 -3.92
N ILE A 87 -1.86 -10.27 -3.77
CA ILE A 87 -2.65 -9.49 -4.75
C ILE A 87 -2.16 -8.05 -4.79
N CYS A 88 -1.91 -7.44 -3.63
CA CYS A 88 -1.40 -6.07 -3.58
C CYS A 88 -0.01 -5.95 -4.19
N ARG A 89 0.86 -6.92 -3.95
CA ARG A 89 2.20 -6.93 -4.57
C ARG A 89 2.10 -6.97 -6.09
N GLN A 90 1.20 -7.79 -6.62
CA GLN A 90 0.98 -7.89 -8.07
C GLN A 90 0.42 -6.57 -8.63
N VAL A 91 -0.59 -6.00 -7.96
CA VAL A 91 -1.19 -4.73 -8.42
C VAL A 91 -0.16 -3.61 -8.42
N LEU A 92 0.64 -3.51 -7.35
CA LEU A 92 1.68 -2.48 -7.27
C LEU A 92 2.76 -2.68 -8.34
N SER A 93 3.16 -3.91 -8.60
CA SER A 93 4.23 -4.21 -9.55
C SER A 93 3.84 -3.89 -11.00
N GLU A 94 2.56 -3.80 -11.31
CA GLU A 94 2.08 -3.36 -12.63
C GLU A 94 2.65 -1.98 -12.99
N PHE A 95 2.79 -1.11 -11.99
CA PHE A 95 3.11 0.30 -12.22
C PHE A 95 4.56 0.66 -11.88
N SER A 96 5.15 0.08 -10.83
CA SER A 96 6.51 0.45 -10.41
C SER A 96 7.16 -0.65 -9.58
N ARG A 97 7.88 -1.54 -10.24
CA ARG A 97 8.58 -2.65 -9.55
C ARG A 97 9.69 -2.18 -8.62
N ASP A 98 10.24 -1.01 -8.88
CA ASP A 98 11.36 -0.48 -8.11
C ASP A 98 10.94 0.38 -6.92
N MET A 99 9.62 0.58 -6.71
CA MET A 99 9.19 1.39 -5.58
C MET A 99 9.63 0.79 -4.26
N ARG A 100 9.91 1.65 -3.29
CA ARG A 100 10.19 1.22 -1.93
C ARG A 100 8.88 0.91 -1.23
N VAL A 101 8.85 -0.22 -0.52
CA VAL A 101 7.72 -0.63 0.31
C VAL A 101 8.15 -0.47 1.77
N ILE A 102 7.47 0.42 2.48
CA ILE A 102 7.78 0.83 3.85
C ILE A 102 6.70 0.25 4.75
N CYS A 103 7.00 -0.83 5.44
CA CYS A 103 6.01 -1.55 6.25
C CYS A 103 6.31 -1.45 7.72
N GLY A 104 5.31 -1.17 8.51
CA GLY A 104 5.47 -1.05 9.95
C GLY A 104 4.17 -1.18 10.70
N ALA A 105 4.23 -0.93 12.01
CA ALA A 105 3.10 -1.01 12.92
C ALA A 105 2.92 0.31 13.66
N ARG A 106 1.66 0.73 13.82
CA ARG A 106 1.34 1.93 14.59
C ARG A 106 1.81 1.81 16.03
N LYS A 107 1.61 0.64 16.63
CA LYS A 107 1.93 0.40 18.04
C LYS A 107 3.40 0.67 18.36
N THR A 108 4.32 0.24 17.50
CA THR A 108 5.76 0.42 17.71
C THR A 108 6.31 1.70 17.11
N GLY A 109 5.64 2.23 16.10
CA GLY A 109 6.13 3.35 15.31
C GLY A 109 7.33 3.01 14.44
N ARG A 110 7.73 1.73 14.38
CA ARG A 110 8.87 1.27 13.60
C ARG A 110 8.43 0.79 12.23
N PHE A 111 9.33 0.90 11.28
CA PHE A 111 9.09 0.41 9.92
C PHE A 111 10.39 -0.10 9.30
N THR A 112 10.23 -0.95 8.29
CA THR A 112 11.31 -1.49 7.46
C THR A 112 11.00 -1.16 6.02
N ALA A 113 12.02 -0.76 5.25
CA ALA A 113 11.85 -0.43 3.83
C ALA A 113 12.61 -1.43 2.96
N VAL A 114 11.93 -2.00 1.97
CA VAL A 114 12.52 -2.90 0.98
C VAL A 114 11.98 -2.56 -0.40
N PRO A 115 12.73 -2.83 -1.48
CA PRO A 115 12.18 -2.65 -2.83
C PRO A 115 11.08 -3.68 -3.12
N LEU A 116 10.05 -3.27 -3.84
CA LEU A 116 8.93 -4.14 -4.16
C LEU A 116 9.37 -5.42 -4.89
N LYS A 117 10.39 -5.32 -5.74
CA LYS A 117 10.89 -6.48 -6.50
C LYS A 117 11.41 -7.60 -5.60
N GLU A 118 11.83 -7.29 -4.37
CA GLU A 118 12.23 -8.33 -3.41
C GLU A 118 11.03 -9.03 -2.79
N LEU A 119 9.87 -8.42 -2.84
CA LEU A 119 8.62 -8.99 -2.29
C LEU A 119 7.84 -9.79 -3.34
N LEU A 120 8.21 -9.68 -4.61
CA LEU A 120 7.56 -10.42 -5.69
C LEU A 120 8.61 -10.77 -6.75
N PRO A 121 9.55 -11.69 -6.42
CA PRO A 121 10.58 -12.08 -7.37
C PRO A 121 9.99 -12.83 -8.56
N TYR A 122 10.60 -12.65 -9.75
CA TYR A 122 10.16 -13.28 -10.99
C TYR A 122 8.69 -12.94 -11.31
N ALA A 123 8.29 -11.70 -11.05
CA ALA A 123 6.89 -11.29 -11.19
C ALA A 123 6.43 -11.34 -12.66
N PHE A 124 5.23 -11.84 -12.87
CA PHE A 124 4.53 -11.70 -14.15
C PHE A 124 4.09 -10.24 -14.28
N GLY A 125 4.34 -9.62 -15.40
CA GLY A 125 4.04 -8.21 -15.59
C GLY A 125 3.67 -7.85 -17.01
N PRO A 126 3.46 -6.54 -17.29
CA PRO A 126 3.00 -6.11 -18.62
C PRO A 126 3.96 -6.45 -19.76
N GLU A 127 5.24 -6.58 -19.48
CA GLU A 127 6.24 -6.95 -20.49
C GLU A 127 6.01 -8.37 -21.06
N GLU A 128 5.38 -9.27 -20.29
CA GLU A 128 5.07 -10.62 -20.79
C GLU A 128 3.87 -10.62 -21.73
N LEU A 129 3.07 -9.56 -21.71
CA LEU A 129 1.89 -9.40 -22.57
C LEU A 129 2.10 -8.43 -23.71
N ALA A 130 3.21 -7.72 -23.70
CA ALA A 130 3.51 -6.69 -24.70
C ALA A 130 3.98 -7.27 -26.03
#